data_419cd5fd79d2872c3dfa89c1c0ea9756
#
_entry.id   419cd5fd79d2872c3dfa89c1c0ea9756
#
_cell.length_a   1.000
_cell.length_b   1.000
_cell.length_c   1.000
_cell.angle_alpha   90.00
_cell.angle_beta   90.00
_cell.angle_gamma   90.00
#
_symmetry.space_group_name_H-M   'P 1'
#
loop_
_entity.id
_entity.type
_entity.pdbx_description
1 polymer ?
#
loop_
_entity_poly.entity_id
_entity_poly.type
_entity_poly.pdbx_seq_one_letter_code
_entity_poly.pdbx_strand_id
1 'polypeptide(L)'
;EPDINKRKIAIVQRCNETHEHQISYTDTEALQNRDLTLAPFTKKYYAEHDLDFCRSRRAWLYALTMAGNLLHYQRYGDLARFMCFNNLCNTSGQSCIEVSKEETILTCAGILMAHMARTKAAWPLRVEGYEPDSLKSIELQVSWDRNRESLVIHLVNKCDEPTPVTLDLSHLGRRFTSYCCTRLSAADGAVQETIRSHGHIREETHCGSLSSDVPCTFDAPAFSFSEIVLQD
;
A
#
# COMPACT_ATOMS: atom_id res chain seq x y z
N GLU A 1 -9.61 7.83 16.76
CA GLU A 1 -10.91 7.46 16.17
C GLU A 1 -10.74 6.20 15.33
N PRO A 2 -11.70 5.26 15.39
CA PRO A 2 -11.64 4.09 14.52
C PRO A 2 -11.69 4.55 13.07
N ASP A 3 -10.92 3.87 12.24
CA ASP A 3 -10.81 4.09 10.80
C ASP A 3 -12.20 4.29 10.16
N ILE A 4 -12.42 5.47 9.58
CA ILE A 4 -13.72 5.84 8.99
C ILE A 4 -14.13 4.89 7.87
N ASN A 5 -13.16 4.34 7.14
CA ASN A 5 -13.38 3.38 6.07
C ASN A 5 -13.83 2.02 6.62
N LYS A 6 -13.25 1.60 7.73
CA LYS A 6 -13.69 0.39 8.46
C LYS A 6 -15.14 0.50 8.91
N ARG A 7 -15.55 1.68 9.39
CA ARG A 7 -16.95 1.95 9.76
C ARG A 7 -17.90 1.90 8.57
N LYS A 8 -17.52 2.54 7.44
CA LYS A 8 -18.33 2.55 6.21
C LYS A 8 -18.53 1.13 5.67
N ILE A 9 -17.49 0.33 5.63
CA ILE A 9 -17.56 -1.06 5.16
C ILE A 9 -18.38 -1.92 6.12
N ALA A 10 -18.26 -1.74 7.44
CA ALA A 10 -19.08 -2.44 8.41
C ALA A 10 -20.59 -2.15 8.25
N ILE A 11 -20.96 -0.94 7.81
CA ILE A 11 -22.35 -0.60 7.47
C ILE A 11 -22.81 -1.42 6.26
N VAL A 12 -21.99 -1.49 5.19
CA VAL A 12 -22.30 -2.28 4.00
C VAL A 12 -22.47 -3.75 4.34
N GLN A 13 -21.55 -4.32 5.14
CA GLN A 13 -21.65 -5.71 5.61
C GLN A 13 -22.97 -5.97 6.33
N ARG A 14 -23.33 -5.10 7.29
CA ARG A 14 -24.59 -5.23 8.04
C ARG A 14 -25.81 -5.12 7.13
N CYS A 15 -25.79 -4.22 6.14
CA CYS A 15 -26.87 -4.14 5.16
C CYS A 15 -27.00 -5.44 4.37
N ASN A 16 -25.90 -6.03 3.95
CA ASN A 16 -25.88 -7.28 3.19
C ASN A 16 -26.35 -8.50 4.01
N GLU A 17 -26.15 -8.46 5.34
CA GLU A 17 -26.65 -9.50 6.25
C GLU A 17 -28.17 -9.42 6.46
N THR A 18 -28.77 -8.24 6.29
CA THR A 18 -30.17 -7.98 6.64
C THR A 18 -31.10 -7.82 5.44
N HIS A 19 -30.56 -7.69 4.22
CA HIS A 19 -31.33 -7.44 2.99
C HIS A 19 -31.03 -8.50 1.93
N GLU A 20 -32.03 -8.76 1.07
CA GLU A 20 -31.90 -9.71 -0.06
C GLU A 20 -30.93 -9.23 -1.14
N HIS A 21 -30.78 -7.92 -1.31
CA HIS A 21 -29.91 -7.34 -2.33
C HIS A 21 -28.53 -7.03 -1.75
N GLN A 22 -27.52 -7.55 -2.43
CA GLN A 22 -26.13 -7.28 -2.06
C GLN A 22 -25.67 -5.93 -2.63
N ILE A 23 -25.13 -5.07 -1.77
CA ILE A 23 -24.53 -3.80 -2.16
C ILE A 23 -23.02 -3.83 -1.91
N SER A 24 -22.29 -2.99 -2.64
CA SER A 24 -20.84 -2.84 -2.48
C SER A 24 -20.47 -1.40 -2.17
N TYR A 25 -19.36 -1.22 -1.46
CA TYR A 25 -18.77 0.08 -1.21
C TYR A 25 -17.90 0.50 -2.39
N THR A 26 -18.00 1.76 -2.77
CA THR A 26 -17.16 2.38 -3.79
C THR A 26 -16.63 3.70 -3.25
N ASP A 27 -15.33 3.89 -3.27
CA ASP A 27 -14.71 5.17 -2.96
C ASP A 27 -14.29 5.86 -4.25
N THR A 28 -15.03 6.90 -4.62
CA THR A 28 -14.82 7.67 -5.86
C THR A 28 -13.81 8.79 -5.71
N GLU A 29 -13.44 9.11 -4.47
CA GLU A 29 -12.43 10.10 -4.11
C GLU A 29 -11.59 9.60 -2.93
N ALA A 30 -10.78 8.59 -3.16
CA ALA A 30 -9.91 8.04 -2.14
C ALA A 30 -8.76 9.00 -1.82
N LEU A 31 -9.12 10.09 -1.15
CA LEU A 31 -8.19 11.11 -0.66
C LEU A 31 -7.91 10.89 0.81
N GLN A 32 -6.67 11.06 1.19
CA GLN A 32 -6.36 11.21 2.60
C GLN A 32 -6.73 12.60 3.08
N ASN A 33 -7.69 12.66 3.96
CA ASN A 33 -7.90 13.87 4.73
C ASN A 33 -6.78 13.95 5.78
N ARG A 34 -5.90 14.95 5.63
CA ARG A 34 -4.74 15.21 6.50
C ARG A 34 -5.08 15.17 7.99
N ASP A 35 -6.28 15.60 8.36
CA ASP A 35 -6.63 15.77 9.77
C ASP A 35 -7.28 14.54 10.38
N LEU A 36 -7.93 13.69 9.58
CA LEU A 36 -8.74 12.59 10.07
C LEU A 36 -8.11 11.21 9.89
N THR A 37 -7.24 11.04 8.89
CA THR A 37 -6.75 9.72 8.47
C THR A 37 -5.26 9.51 8.61
N LEU A 38 -4.48 10.57 8.91
CA LEU A 38 -3.04 10.41 9.09
C LEU A 38 -2.71 9.91 10.49
N ALA A 39 -1.85 8.90 10.54
CA ALA A 39 -1.27 8.42 11.79
C ALA A 39 -0.57 9.54 12.56
N PRO A 40 -0.57 9.48 13.90
CA PRO A 40 0.12 10.49 14.73
C PRO A 40 1.60 10.66 14.36
N PHE A 41 2.31 9.58 14.05
CA PHE A 41 3.71 9.63 13.61
C PHE A 41 3.87 10.35 12.26
N THR A 42 2.94 10.17 11.32
CA THR A 42 2.96 10.86 10.02
C THR A 42 2.72 12.37 10.20
N LYS A 43 1.79 12.75 11.07
CA LYS A 43 1.54 14.18 11.40
C LYS A 43 2.78 14.82 12.02
N LYS A 44 3.42 14.12 12.95
CA LYS A 44 4.66 14.57 13.59
C LYS A 44 5.76 14.75 12.54
N TYR A 45 5.97 13.73 11.69
CA TYR A 45 6.96 13.75 10.63
C TYR A 45 6.76 14.95 9.68
N TYR A 46 5.53 15.23 9.25
CA TYR A 46 5.23 16.38 8.39
C TYR A 46 5.53 17.71 9.05
N ALA A 47 5.27 17.83 10.35
CA ALA A 47 5.59 19.03 11.11
C ALA A 47 7.10 19.25 11.26
N GLU A 48 7.85 18.18 11.55
CA GLU A 48 9.32 18.24 11.72
C GLU A 48 10.04 18.56 10.41
N HIS A 49 9.47 18.20 9.25
CA HIS A 49 10.05 18.48 7.93
C HIS A 49 9.43 19.68 7.22
N ASP A 50 8.65 20.50 7.94
CA ASP A 50 7.97 21.67 7.40
C ASP A 50 7.19 21.38 6.11
N LEU A 51 6.53 20.23 6.05
CA LEU A 51 5.71 19.82 4.92
C LEU A 51 4.30 20.39 5.08
N ASP A 52 4.03 21.49 4.36
CA ASP A 52 2.69 22.05 4.25
C ASP A 52 1.71 21.10 3.53
N PHE A 53 0.47 21.54 3.39
CA PHE A 53 -0.58 20.76 2.76
C PHE A 53 -0.25 20.28 1.33
N CYS A 54 0.37 21.12 0.52
CA CYS A 54 0.70 20.77 -0.87
C CYS A 54 1.94 19.88 -0.94
N ARG A 55 3.00 20.23 -0.20
CA ARG A 55 4.25 19.47 -0.19
C ARG A 55 4.08 18.09 0.42
N SER A 56 3.30 17.97 1.51
CA SER A 56 3.03 16.68 2.14
C SER A 56 2.35 15.70 1.21
N ARG A 57 1.44 16.15 0.34
CA ARG A 57 0.72 15.29 -0.61
C ARG A 57 1.56 14.85 -1.81
N ARG A 58 2.69 15.51 -2.06
CA ARG A 58 3.68 15.10 -3.08
C ARG A 58 4.77 14.20 -2.53
N ALA A 59 4.87 14.11 -1.20
CA ALA A 59 5.91 13.38 -0.51
C ALA A 59 5.75 11.86 -0.67
N TRP A 60 6.86 11.15 -0.62
CA TRP A 60 6.88 9.69 -0.66
C TRP A 60 6.07 9.06 0.46
N LEU A 61 6.14 9.60 1.68
CA LEU A 61 5.34 9.13 2.80
C LEU A 61 3.84 9.22 2.55
N TYR A 62 3.37 10.21 1.79
CA TYR A 62 1.98 10.27 1.35
C TYR A 62 1.63 9.13 0.40
N ALA A 63 2.49 8.83 -0.57
CA ALA A 63 2.29 7.71 -1.48
C ALA A 63 2.22 6.38 -0.72
N LEU A 64 3.12 6.15 0.25
CA LEU A 64 3.09 4.98 1.12
C LEU A 64 1.78 4.89 1.94
N THR A 65 1.29 6.01 2.43
CA THR A 65 0.01 6.03 3.16
C THR A 65 -1.16 5.72 2.25
N MET A 66 -1.12 6.15 0.99
CA MET A 66 -2.11 5.78 -0.03
C MET A 66 -2.03 4.28 -0.37
N ALA A 67 -0.82 3.72 -0.46
CA ALA A 67 -0.66 2.27 -0.63
C ALA A 67 -1.33 1.49 0.50
N GLY A 68 -1.09 1.88 1.75
CA GLY A 68 -1.76 1.27 2.91
C GLY A 68 -3.28 1.31 2.81
N ASN A 69 -3.86 2.43 2.38
CA ASN A 69 -5.30 2.52 2.15
C ASN A 69 -5.77 1.56 1.06
N LEU A 70 -5.04 1.45 -0.06
CA LEU A 70 -5.36 0.49 -1.12
C LEU A 70 -5.34 -0.94 -0.60
N LEU A 71 -4.31 -1.32 0.18
CA LEU A 71 -4.22 -2.64 0.80
C LEU A 71 -5.39 -2.88 1.75
N HIS A 72 -5.81 -1.85 2.48
CA HIS A 72 -6.97 -1.95 3.36
C HIS A 72 -8.25 -2.27 2.59
N TYR A 73 -8.53 -1.57 1.47
CA TYR A 73 -9.69 -1.85 0.63
C TYR A 73 -9.63 -3.23 -0.03
N GLN A 74 -8.46 -3.66 -0.48
CA GLN A 74 -8.29 -4.98 -1.11
C GLN A 74 -8.71 -6.14 -0.20
N ARG A 75 -8.56 -6.01 1.12
CA ARG A 75 -8.95 -7.04 2.10
C ARG A 75 -10.44 -7.33 2.13
N TYR A 76 -11.26 -6.39 1.71
CA TYR A 76 -12.71 -6.55 1.73
C TYR A 76 -13.26 -7.19 0.45
N GLY A 77 -12.40 -7.51 -0.53
CA GLY A 77 -12.79 -8.22 -1.74
C GLY A 77 -14.01 -7.59 -2.42
N ASP A 78 -15.07 -8.37 -2.60
CA ASP A 78 -16.28 -7.94 -3.29
C ASP A 78 -17.07 -6.83 -2.56
N LEU A 79 -16.82 -6.60 -1.28
CA LEU A 79 -17.47 -5.52 -0.54
C LEU A 79 -16.94 -4.14 -0.93
N ALA A 80 -15.67 -4.04 -1.34
CA ALA A 80 -15.04 -2.79 -1.77
C ALA A 80 -14.55 -2.92 -3.22
N ARG A 81 -15.45 -2.68 -4.17
CA ARG A 81 -15.19 -2.96 -5.59
C ARG A 81 -14.27 -1.97 -6.28
N PHE A 82 -14.39 -0.70 -5.94
CA PHE A 82 -13.66 0.38 -6.59
C PHE A 82 -13.09 1.34 -5.57
N MET A 83 -11.83 1.70 -5.79
CA MET A 83 -11.17 2.81 -5.15
C MET A 83 -10.53 3.68 -6.24
N CYS A 84 -11.00 4.92 -6.38
CA CYS A 84 -10.51 5.86 -7.36
C CYS A 84 -9.54 6.82 -6.71
N PHE A 85 -8.28 6.79 -7.12
CA PHE A 85 -7.33 7.83 -6.77
C PHE A 85 -7.67 9.10 -7.54
N ASN A 86 -7.96 10.17 -6.82
CA ASN A 86 -8.39 11.42 -7.45
C ASN A 86 -7.20 12.26 -7.89
N ASN A 87 -7.41 12.97 -9.00
CA ASN A 87 -6.50 13.85 -9.73
C ASN A 87 -5.34 13.11 -10.40
N LEU A 88 -5.60 12.67 -11.61
CA LEU A 88 -4.59 11.97 -12.41
C LEU A 88 -3.40 12.88 -12.76
N CYS A 89 -3.65 14.13 -13.10
CA CYS A 89 -2.63 15.00 -13.71
C CYS A 89 -2.63 16.43 -13.15
N ASN A 90 -1.44 16.97 -12.94
CA ASN A 90 -1.14 18.41 -12.68
C ASN A 90 -1.97 19.10 -11.59
N THR A 91 -2.36 18.40 -10.55
CA THR A 91 -3.09 19.02 -9.44
C THR A 91 -2.13 19.49 -8.36
N SER A 92 -2.38 20.65 -7.78
CA SER A 92 -1.60 21.12 -6.65
C SER A 92 -1.72 20.17 -5.47
N GLY A 93 -0.65 19.46 -5.16
CA GLY A 93 -0.52 18.65 -3.98
C GLY A 93 -0.84 17.16 -4.14
N GLN A 94 -1.52 16.72 -5.20
CA GLN A 94 -1.72 15.28 -5.43
C GLN A 94 -2.03 15.02 -6.89
N SER A 95 -1.22 14.22 -7.53
CA SER A 95 -1.44 13.71 -8.88
C SER A 95 -0.55 12.49 -9.08
N CYS A 96 -0.95 11.61 -9.99
CA CYS A 96 -0.11 10.49 -10.39
C CYS A 96 0.92 10.91 -11.45
N ILE A 97 0.59 11.94 -12.21
CA ILE A 97 1.37 12.39 -13.37
C ILE A 97 1.58 13.90 -13.27
N GLU A 98 2.79 14.35 -13.49
CA GLU A 98 3.11 15.76 -13.70
C GLU A 98 3.57 15.96 -15.14
N VAL A 99 3.00 16.97 -15.84
CA VAL A 99 3.20 17.23 -17.25
C VAL A 99 3.63 18.67 -17.45
N SER A 100 4.71 18.90 -18.21
CA SER A 100 5.13 20.18 -18.76
C SER A 100 5.04 20.19 -20.28
N LYS A 101 5.59 21.21 -20.91
CA LYS A 101 5.74 21.26 -22.38
C LYS A 101 6.84 20.32 -22.87
N GLU A 102 7.84 20.07 -22.03
CA GLU A 102 9.07 19.36 -22.37
C GLU A 102 9.01 17.89 -21.95
N GLU A 103 8.36 17.60 -20.83
CA GLU A 103 8.40 16.25 -20.25
C GLU A 103 7.14 15.87 -19.48
N THR A 104 7.01 14.59 -19.24
CA THR A 104 5.97 13.98 -18.40
C THR A 104 6.63 12.99 -17.44
N ILE A 105 6.34 13.09 -16.16
CA ILE A 105 6.88 12.21 -15.14
C ILE A 105 5.76 11.56 -14.32
N LEU A 106 6.08 10.44 -13.69
CA LEU A 106 5.27 9.89 -12.60
C LEU A 106 5.71 10.56 -11.28
N THR A 107 4.74 11.01 -10.51
CA THR A 107 4.98 11.47 -9.13
C THR A 107 5.22 10.27 -8.21
N CYS A 108 5.55 10.49 -6.94
CA CYS A 108 5.65 9.41 -5.95
C CYS A 108 4.40 8.50 -5.94
N ALA A 109 3.21 9.10 -5.92
CA ALA A 109 1.95 8.37 -5.99
C ALA A 109 1.79 7.62 -7.31
N GLY A 110 2.17 8.23 -8.43
CA GLY A 110 2.11 7.63 -9.76
C GLY A 110 3.02 6.41 -9.90
N ILE A 111 4.25 6.50 -9.41
CA ILE A 111 5.22 5.38 -9.41
C ILE A 111 4.65 4.21 -8.62
N LEU A 112 4.16 4.47 -7.40
CA LEU A 112 3.59 3.43 -6.54
C LEU A 112 2.36 2.79 -7.15
N MET A 113 1.41 3.58 -7.66
CA MET A 113 0.18 3.10 -8.29
C MET A 113 0.47 2.27 -9.55
N ALA A 114 1.42 2.72 -10.39
CA ALA A 114 1.85 1.98 -11.56
C ALA A 114 2.47 0.63 -11.17
N HIS A 115 3.24 0.59 -10.07
CA HIS A 115 3.80 -0.65 -9.56
C HIS A 115 2.72 -1.60 -9.05
N MET A 116 1.84 -1.16 -8.14
CA MET A 116 0.75 -1.97 -7.60
C MET A 116 -0.22 -2.49 -8.68
N ALA A 117 -0.38 -1.77 -9.79
CA ALA A 117 -1.23 -2.21 -10.90
C ALA A 117 -0.65 -3.39 -11.71
N ARG A 118 0.65 -3.67 -11.59
CA ARG A 118 1.31 -4.78 -12.31
C ARG A 118 0.95 -6.13 -11.71
N THR A 119 0.69 -6.17 -10.40
CA THR A 119 0.39 -7.42 -9.68
C THR A 119 -1.07 -7.45 -9.27
N LYS A 120 -1.83 -8.32 -9.92
CA LYS A 120 -3.28 -8.48 -9.69
C LYS A 120 -3.53 -9.78 -8.95
N ALA A 121 -3.24 -9.81 -7.65
CA ALA A 121 -3.64 -10.91 -6.80
C ALA A 121 -5.12 -10.74 -6.40
N ALA A 122 -5.97 -11.66 -6.88
CA ALA A 122 -7.42 -11.49 -6.82
C ALA A 122 -8.04 -11.89 -5.47
N TRP A 123 -7.34 -12.70 -4.65
CA TRP A 123 -7.93 -13.31 -3.48
C TRP A 123 -7.21 -12.87 -2.22
N PRO A 124 -7.76 -11.90 -1.46
CA PRO A 124 -7.17 -11.50 -0.19
C PRO A 124 -7.27 -12.64 0.82
N LEU A 125 -6.18 -12.90 1.53
CA LEU A 125 -6.12 -13.85 2.62
C LEU A 125 -6.15 -13.13 3.97
N ARG A 126 -6.81 -13.76 4.94
CA ARG A 126 -6.76 -13.29 6.33
C ARG A 126 -5.41 -13.66 6.92
N VAL A 127 -4.77 -12.70 7.57
CA VAL A 127 -3.54 -12.91 8.34
C VAL A 127 -3.90 -12.91 9.82
N GLU A 128 -3.67 -14.03 10.49
CA GLU A 128 -3.88 -14.15 11.93
C GLU A 128 -2.79 -13.37 12.70
N GLY A 129 -3.18 -12.79 13.83
CA GLY A 129 -2.25 -11.96 14.63
C GLY A 129 -1.97 -10.57 14.06
N TYR A 130 -2.52 -10.25 12.89
CA TYR A 130 -2.39 -8.93 12.29
C TYR A 130 -3.76 -8.27 12.14
N GLU A 131 -4.00 -7.23 12.92
CA GLU A 131 -5.17 -6.38 12.76
C GLU A 131 -4.81 -5.18 11.87
N PRO A 132 -5.46 -5.07 10.69
CA PRO A 132 -5.24 -3.95 9.79
C PRO A 132 -5.66 -2.64 10.44
N ASP A 133 -4.78 -1.67 10.40
CA ASP A 133 -5.08 -0.31 10.87
C ASP A 133 -4.21 0.67 10.08
N SER A 134 -4.84 1.57 9.34
CA SER A 134 -4.15 2.59 8.55
C SER A 134 -3.29 3.54 9.39
N LEU A 135 -3.47 3.52 10.71
CA LEU A 135 -2.67 4.28 11.66
C LEU A 135 -1.38 3.58 12.08
N LYS A 136 -1.18 2.32 11.68
CA LYS A 136 0.06 1.59 11.94
C LYS A 136 1.18 2.04 11.01
N SER A 137 2.40 1.92 11.50
CA SER A 137 3.61 2.16 10.70
C SER A 137 3.82 1.12 9.61
N ILE A 138 3.51 -0.13 9.93
CA ILE A 138 3.61 -1.27 9.00
C ILE A 138 2.22 -1.68 8.57
N GLU A 139 2.02 -1.79 7.26
CA GLU A 139 0.83 -2.39 6.68
C GLU A 139 1.18 -3.58 5.81
N LEU A 140 0.39 -4.62 5.94
CA LEU A 140 0.59 -5.93 5.33
C LEU A 140 -0.70 -6.38 4.65
N GLN A 141 -0.61 -6.86 3.42
CA GLN A 141 -1.67 -7.59 2.74
C GLN A 141 -1.08 -8.85 2.13
N VAL A 142 -1.71 -9.97 2.39
CA VAL A 142 -1.39 -11.25 1.75
C VAL A 142 -2.54 -11.62 0.81
N SER A 143 -2.22 -12.04 -0.40
CA SER A 143 -3.21 -12.40 -1.40
C SER A 143 -2.75 -13.62 -2.18
N TRP A 144 -3.72 -14.40 -2.65
CA TRP A 144 -3.46 -15.54 -3.52
C TRP A 144 -3.71 -15.17 -4.98
N ASP A 145 -2.70 -15.35 -5.83
CA ASP A 145 -2.86 -15.29 -7.29
C ASP A 145 -3.15 -16.69 -7.84
N ARG A 146 -4.41 -16.94 -8.12
CA ARG A 146 -4.89 -18.23 -8.60
C ARG A 146 -4.32 -18.59 -9.98
N ASN A 147 -4.06 -17.62 -10.83
CA ASN A 147 -3.59 -17.87 -12.19
C ASN A 147 -2.11 -18.26 -12.23
N ARG A 148 -1.33 -17.72 -11.30
CA ARG A 148 0.11 -17.97 -11.17
C ARG A 148 0.43 -19.00 -10.10
N GLU A 149 -0.57 -19.46 -9.34
CA GLU A 149 -0.39 -20.33 -8.18
C GLU A 149 0.64 -19.79 -7.18
N SER A 150 0.64 -18.47 -6.98
CA SER A 150 1.62 -17.77 -6.17
C SER A 150 0.97 -17.00 -5.01
N LEU A 151 1.71 -16.86 -3.94
CA LEU A 151 1.35 -15.98 -2.83
C LEU A 151 1.97 -14.61 -3.05
N VAL A 152 1.16 -13.57 -3.02
CA VAL A 152 1.61 -12.18 -3.15
C VAL A 152 1.47 -11.49 -1.81
N ILE A 153 2.56 -10.92 -1.33
CA ILE A 153 2.64 -10.18 -0.08
C ILE A 153 2.99 -8.74 -0.41
N HIS A 154 2.12 -7.82 -0.05
CA HIS A 154 2.41 -6.39 -0.09
C HIS A 154 2.73 -5.92 1.32
N LEU A 155 3.87 -5.26 1.48
CA LEU A 155 4.37 -4.77 2.75
C LEU A 155 4.73 -3.30 2.62
N VAL A 156 4.12 -2.45 3.46
CA VAL A 156 4.38 -1.00 3.49
C VAL A 156 4.99 -0.64 4.82
N ASN A 157 6.14 0.01 4.81
CA ASN A 157 6.73 0.64 5.99
C ASN A 157 6.70 2.16 5.83
N LYS A 158 5.97 2.83 6.72
CA LYS A 158 5.80 4.29 6.73
C LYS A 158 6.72 5.00 7.74
N CYS A 159 7.57 4.24 8.44
CA CYS A 159 8.48 4.76 9.46
C CYS A 159 9.91 4.91 8.93
N ASP A 160 10.69 5.67 9.65
CA ASP A 160 12.12 5.92 9.45
C ASP A 160 13.03 4.76 9.93
N GLU A 161 12.45 3.73 10.52
CA GLU A 161 13.19 2.55 10.99
C GLU A 161 12.83 1.30 10.17
N PRO A 162 13.81 0.46 9.82
CA PRO A 162 13.53 -0.83 9.20
C PRO A 162 12.85 -1.76 10.22
N THR A 163 11.89 -2.55 9.72
CA THR A 163 11.11 -3.46 10.57
C THR A 163 11.08 -4.86 9.96
N PRO A 164 11.53 -5.90 10.66
CA PRO A 164 11.37 -7.27 10.21
C PRO A 164 9.92 -7.72 10.38
N VAL A 165 9.39 -8.40 9.36
CA VAL A 165 8.06 -9.00 9.37
C VAL A 165 8.20 -10.50 9.13
N THR A 166 7.75 -11.29 10.10
CA THR A 166 7.81 -12.75 10.03
C THR A 166 6.41 -13.32 9.79
N LEU A 167 6.29 -14.16 8.79
CA LEU A 167 5.05 -14.82 8.40
C LEU A 167 5.19 -16.35 8.57
N ASP A 168 4.26 -16.94 9.31
CA ASP A 168 4.09 -18.39 9.35
C ASP A 168 3.14 -18.82 8.23
N LEU A 169 3.65 -19.55 7.27
CA LEU A 169 2.92 -20.05 6.11
C LEU A 169 2.50 -21.51 6.24
N SER A 170 2.78 -22.16 7.38
CA SER A 170 2.55 -23.61 7.61
C SER A 170 1.09 -24.02 7.41
N HIS A 171 0.14 -23.14 7.71
CA HIS A 171 -1.29 -23.39 7.59
C HIS A 171 -1.83 -23.35 6.16
N LEU A 172 -1.04 -22.89 5.17
CA LEU A 172 -1.48 -22.83 3.78
C LEU A 172 -1.52 -24.22 3.10
N GLY A 173 -0.90 -25.25 3.72
CA GLY A 173 -0.82 -26.59 3.15
C GLY A 173 -0.02 -26.66 1.84
N ARG A 174 0.79 -25.65 1.56
CA ARG A 174 1.65 -25.53 0.38
C ARG A 174 3.07 -25.20 0.80
N ARG A 175 4.00 -25.59 -0.05
CA ARG A 175 5.43 -25.34 0.15
C ARG A 175 5.90 -24.35 -0.92
N PHE A 176 6.44 -23.23 -0.49
CA PHE A 176 7.07 -22.27 -1.37
C PHE A 176 8.58 -22.48 -1.32
N THR A 177 9.22 -22.56 -2.48
CA THR A 177 10.66 -22.83 -2.60
C THR A 177 11.45 -21.60 -3.03
N SER A 178 10.79 -20.61 -3.59
CA SER A 178 11.40 -19.40 -4.09
C SER A 178 10.58 -18.14 -3.79
N TYR A 179 11.26 -17.01 -3.76
CA TYR A 179 10.62 -15.70 -3.69
C TYR A 179 11.28 -14.71 -4.64
N CYS A 180 10.50 -13.74 -5.07
CA CYS A 180 10.98 -12.55 -5.73
C CYS A 180 10.38 -11.32 -5.05
N CYS A 181 11.22 -10.44 -4.52
CA CYS A 181 10.84 -9.21 -3.84
C CYS A 181 11.21 -8.02 -4.71
N THR A 182 10.23 -7.25 -5.13
CA THR A 182 10.43 -5.94 -5.75
C THR A 182 10.10 -4.86 -4.73
N ARG A 183 11.05 -3.95 -4.53
CA ARG A 183 10.97 -2.92 -3.50
C ARG A 183 11.07 -1.55 -4.12
N LEU A 184 10.18 -0.66 -3.70
CA LEU A 184 10.28 0.78 -3.92
C LEU A 184 10.67 1.45 -2.62
N SER A 185 11.69 2.30 -2.65
CA SER A 185 12.17 3.03 -1.48
C SER A 185 12.71 4.40 -1.83
N ALA A 186 12.73 5.30 -0.85
CA ALA A 186 13.41 6.59 -0.92
C ALA A 186 14.34 6.76 0.27
N ALA A 187 15.27 7.67 0.15
CA ALA A 187 16.18 8.00 1.25
C ALA A 187 15.45 8.61 2.45
N ASP A 188 14.29 9.24 2.21
CA ASP A 188 13.51 9.96 3.21
C ASP A 188 12.03 10.01 2.79
N GLY A 189 11.12 10.05 3.77
CA GLY A 189 9.67 10.14 3.53
C GLY A 189 9.22 11.49 2.93
N ALA A 190 10.02 12.55 3.06
CA ALA A 190 9.76 13.88 2.50
C ALA A 190 10.14 14.01 1.02
N VAL A 191 10.82 13.02 0.45
CA VAL A 191 11.21 12.98 -0.97
C VAL A 191 10.00 13.20 -1.88
N GLN A 192 10.17 14.00 -2.91
CA GLN A 192 9.15 14.30 -3.92
C GLN A 192 9.70 14.01 -5.31
N GLU A 193 8.84 13.45 -6.16
CA GLU A 193 9.07 13.34 -7.60
C GLU A 193 8.29 14.44 -8.29
N THR A 194 9.02 15.38 -8.88
CA THR A 194 8.48 16.54 -9.60
C THR A 194 9.25 16.76 -10.89
N ILE A 195 8.69 17.49 -11.85
CA ILE A 195 9.40 17.85 -13.09
C ILE A 195 10.75 18.52 -12.80
N ARG A 196 10.85 19.29 -11.73
CA ARG A 196 12.09 19.98 -11.37
C ARG A 196 13.12 19.09 -10.68
N SER A 197 12.69 17.99 -10.09
CA SER A 197 13.56 17.07 -9.35
C SER A 197 12.88 15.72 -9.27
N HIS A 198 13.45 14.70 -9.94
CA HIS A 198 12.92 13.35 -9.99
C HIS A 198 14.03 12.30 -10.05
N GLY A 199 13.66 11.02 -9.99
CA GLY A 199 14.61 9.90 -9.97
C GLY A 199 15.12 9.58 -8.56
N HIS A 200 14.38 9.96 -7.52
CA HIS A 200 14.73 9.73 -6.12
C HIS A 200 14.15 8.42 -5.57
N ILE A 201 13.08 7.89 -6.19
CA ILE A 201 12.52 6.60 -5.82
C ILE A 201 13.33 5.50 -6.50
N ARG A 202 13.86 4.57 -5.71
CA ARG A 202 14.61 3.43 -6.18
C ARG A 202 13.71 2.22 -6.28
N GLU A 203 13.81 1.49 -7.39
CA GLU A 203 13.20 0.16 -7.56
C GLU A 203 14.31 -0.88 -7.57
N GLU A 204 14.22 -1.84 -6.65
CA GLU A 204 15.18 -2.93 -6.53
C GLU A 204 14.44 -4.26 -6.54
N THR A 205 14.92 -5.23 -7.32
CA THR A 205 14.36 -6.58 -7.34
C THR A 205 15.38 -7.57 -6.83
N HIS A 206 14.96 -8.39 -5.89
CA HIS A 206 15.78 -9.43 -5.27
C HIS A 206 15.02 -10.76 -5.24
N CYS A 207 15.60 -11.80 -5.82
CA CYS A 207 14.99 -13.12 -5.84
C CYS A 207 15.93 -14.12 -5.13
N GLY A 208 15.33 -15.11 -4.46
CA GLY A 208 16.07 -16.10 -3.70
C GLY A 208 15.26 -17.36 -3.44
N SER A 209 15.91 -18.31 -2.74
CA SER A 209 15.27 -19.54 -2.30
C SER A 209 14.72 -19.40 -0.89
N LEU A 210 13.62 -20.10 -0.60
CA LEU A 210 13.03 -20.21 0.73
C LEU A 210 13.35 -21.57 1.34
N SER A 211 13.70 -21.57 2.63
CA SER A 211 13.73 -22.79 3.42
C SER A 211 12.31 -23.09 3.89
N SER A 212 11.81 -24.28 3.56
CA SER A 212 10.42 -24.66 3.84
C SER A 212 10.09 -24.93 5.30
N ASP A 213 11.09 -24.99 6.17
CA ASP A 213 10.93 -25.50 7.54
C ASP A 213 10.94 -24.37 8.59
N VAL A 214 10.95 -23.10 8.15
CA VAL A 214 11.07 -21.93 9.02
C VAL A 214 10.08 -20.85 8.59
N PRO A 215 9.48 -20.11 9.52
CA PRO A 215 8.72 -18.90 9.17
C PRO A 215 9.53 -17.96 8.29
N CYS A 216 8.88 -17.40 7.27
CA CYS A 216 9.53 -16.48 6.34
C CYS A 216 9.67 -15.10 6.96
N THR A 217 10.88 -14.57 7.06
CA THR A 217 11.13 -13.21 7.55
C THR A 217 11.56 -12.32 6.39
N PHE A 218 10.88 -11.20 6.25
CA PHE A 218 11.15 -10.17 5.25
C PHE A 218 11.46 -8.85 5.96
N ASP A 219 12.52 -8.18 5.55
CA ASP A 219 12.81 -6.85 6.02
C ASP A 219 11.98 -5.83 5.25
N ALA A 220 11.27 -4.98 6.00
CA ALA A 220 10.63 -3.77 5.49
C ALA A 220 11.56 -2.59 5.80
N PRO A 221 12.39 -2.11 4.88
CA PRO A 221 13.22 -0.94 5.10
C PRO A 221 12.41 0.30 5.44
N ALA A 222 13.05 1.29 6.02
CA ALA A 222 12.44 2.60 6.26
C ALA A 222 11.82 3.15 4.97
N PHE A 223 10.66 3.77 5.09
CA PHE A 223 9.96 4.43 3.99
C PHE A 223 9.92 3.59 2.70
N SER A 224 9.42 2.35 2.79
CA SER A 224 9.41 1.43 1.67
C SER A 224 8.05 0.80 1.40
N PHE A 225 7.86 0.42 0.15
CA PHE A 225 6.84 -0.53 -0.30
C PHE A 225 7.55 -1.75 -0.88
N SER A 226 7.14 -2.94 -0.47
CA SER A 226 7.67 -4.20 -1.01
C SER A 226 6.53 -5.07 -1.51
N GLU A 227 6.70 -5.60 -2.71
CA GLU A 227 5.90 -6.66 -3.28
C GLU A 227 6.73 -7.94 -3.30
N ILE A 228 6.26 -8.96 -2.62
CA ILE A 228 6.95 -10.24 -2.47
C ILE A 228 6.06 -11.32 -3.07
N VAL A 229 6.57 -12.00 -4.07
CA VAL A 229 5.87 -13.11 -4.74
C VAL A 229 6.55 -14.41 -4.36
N LEU A 230 5.80 -15.33 -3.73
CA LEU A 230 6.29 -16.67 -3.36
C LEU A 230 5.75 -17.68 -4.37
N GLN A 231 6.61 -18.61 -4.78
CA GLN A 231 6.32 -19.66 -5.76
C GLN A 231 6.86 -21.01 -5.30
N ASP A 232 6.27 -22.08 -5.83
CA ASP A 232 6.72 -23.46 -5.64
C ASP A 232 8.03 -23.75 -6.37
#